data_cc985b78b07427985c0e85691d5f0645
#
_entry.id   cc985b78b07427985c0e85691d5f0645
#
_cell.length_a   1.000
_cell.length_b   1.000
_cell.length_c   1.000
_cell.angle_alpha   90.00
_cell.angle_beta   90.00
_cell.angle_gamma   90.00
#
_symmetry.space_group_name_H-M   'P 1'
#
loop_
_entity.id
_entity.type
_entity.pdbx_description
1 polymer ?
#
loop_
_entity_poly.entity_id
_entity_poly.type
_entity_poly.pdbx_seq_one_letter_code
_entity_poly.pdbx_strand_id
1 'polypeptide(L)' 'MVIRLFCAAGMSTSLLVKKMEEAAKEKGKDADIAAYPFTDMERVIEGVDVALLGPQ' A
#
# COMPACT_ATOMS: atom_id res chain seq x y z
N MET A 1 -10.90 5.82 0.41
CA MET A 1 -10.00 5.29 1.43
C MET A 1 -8.58 5.23 0.89
N VAL A 2 -7.64 5.74 1.63
CA VAL A 2 -6.24 5.76 1.22
C VAL A 2 -5.48 4.68 1.96
N ILE A 3 -4.95 3.72 1.20
CA ILE A 3 -4.20 2.60 1.76
C ILE A 3 -2.78 2.66 1.22
N ARG A 4 -1.81 2.62 2.12
CA ARG A 4 -0.41 2.66 1.73
C ARG A 4 0.33 1.48 2.32
N LEU A 5 1.10 0.81 1.48
CA LEU A 5 1.91 -0.33 1.88
C LEU A 5 3.36 0.11 1.98
N PHE A 6 3.97 -0.12 3.13
CA PHE A 6 5.38 0.21 3.34
C PHE A 6 6.18 -1.08 3.54
N CYS A 7 7.25 -1.22 2.81
CA CYS A 7 8.08 -2.40 2.90
C CYS A 7 9.51 -2.09 2.53
N ALA A 8 10.38 -3.08 2.68
CA ALA A 8 11.78 -2.91 2.35
C ALA A 8 11.95 -2.63 0.87
N ALA A 9 12.89 -1.79 0.53
CA ALA A 9 13.14 -1.42 -0.85
C ALA A 9 13.57 -2.63 -1.68
N GLY A 10 13.20 -2.62 -2.95
CA GLY A 10 13.62 -3.66 -3.87
C GLY A 10 12.74 -4.90 -3.89
N MET A 11 11.69 -4.90 -3.10
CA MET A 11 10.77 -6.04 -3.08
C MET A 11 9.72 -5.95 -4.17
N SER A 12 9.07 -7.06 -4.45
CA SER A 12 8.03 -7.14 -5.47
C SER A 12 6.71 -6.54 -4.98
N THR A 13 6.78 -5.32 -4.47
CA THR A 13 5.60 -4.67 -3.91
C THR A 13 4.55 -4.37 -4.95
N SER A 14 4.95 -4.22 -6.21
CA SER A 14 3.98 -3.96 -7.28
C SER A 14 2.98 -5.10 -7.42
N LEU A 15 3.42 -6.34 -7.21
CA LEU A 15 2.52 -7.48 -7.25
C LEU A 15 1.52 -7.45 -6.11
N LEU A 16 1.99 -7.08 -4.92
CA LEU A 16 1.12 -6.98 -3.76
C LEU A 16 0.06 -5.90 -3.96
N VAL A 17 0.49 -4.76 -4.46
CA VAL A 17 -0.44 -3.66 -4.72
C VAL A 17 -1.50 -4.09 -5.72
N LYS A 18 -1.09 -4.78 -6.77
CA LYS A 18 -2.02 -5.24 -7.79
C LYS A 18 -3.06 -6.19 -7.21
N LYS A 19 -2.61 -7.12 -6.38
CA LYS A 19 -3.53 -8.06 -5.72
C LYS A 19 -4.48 -7.35 -4.79
N MET A 20 -3.99 -6.37 -4.06
CA MET A 20 -4.83 -5.59 -3.16
C MET A 20 -5.88 -4.80 -3.94
N GLU A 21 -5.48 -4.22 -5.05
CA GLU A 21 -6.42 -3.48 -5.90
C GLU A 21 -7.50 -4.40 -6.45
N GLU A 22 -7.12 -5.58 -6.89
CA GLU A 22 -8.07 -6.56 -7.39
C GLU A 22 -9.06 -6.98 -6.31
N ALA A 23 -8.56 -7.21 -5.10
CA ALA A 23 -9.41 -7.60 -3.98
C ALA A 23 -10.39 -6.48 -3.62
N ALA A 24 -9.91 -5.24 -3.60
CA ALA A 24 -10.76 -4.10 -3.30
C ALA A 24 -11.85 -3.94 -4.36
N LYS A 25 -11.47 -4.11 -5.61
CA LYS A 25 -12.42 -4.00 -6.72
C LYS A 25 -13.47 -5.09 -6.65
N GLU A 26 -13.06 -6.29 -6.30
CA GLU A 26 -13.97 -7.42 -6.18
C GLU A 26 -15.01 -7.20 -5.09
N LYS A 27 -14.60 -6.53 -4.02
CA LYS A 27 -15.50 -6.21 -2.92
C LYS A 27 -16.27 -4.92 -3.16
N GLY A 28 -16.09 -4.29 -4.29
CA GLY A 28 -16.78 -3.06 -4.63
C GLY A 28 -16.33 -1.87 -3.81
N LYS A 29 -15.12 -1.91 -3.29
CA LYS A 29 -14.60 -0.81 -2.48
C LYS A 29 -13.71 0.09 -3.31
N ASP A 30 -13.86 1.38 -3.08
CA ASP A 30 -13.05 2.39 -3.75
C ASP A 30 -11.86 2.71 -2.86
N ALA A 31 -10.71 2.14 -3.18
CA ALA A 31 -9.51 2.31 -2.37
C ALA A 31 -8.35 2.79 -3.24
N ASP A 32 -7.61 3.76 -2.71
CA ASP A 32 -6.40 4.27 -3.35
C ASP A 32 -5.20 3.57 -2.73
N ILE A 33 -4.69 2.57 -3.42
CA ILE A 33 -3.64 1.70 -2.90
C ILE A 33 -2.33 1.99 -3.61
N ALA A 34 -1.27 2.18 -2.84
CA ALA A 34 0.06 2.40 -3.38
C ALA A 34 1.09 1.84 -2.43
N ALA A 35 2.27 1.54 -2.95
CA ALA A 35 3.37 1.00 -2.17
C ALA A 35 4.54 1.97 -2.18
N TYR A 36 5.20 2.07 -1.04
CA TYR A 36 6.36 2.94 -0.85
C TYR A 36 7.40 2.24 0.01
N PRO A 37 8.67 2.58 -0.13
CA PRO A 37 9.69 2.07 0.77
C PRO A 37 9.53 2.70 2.16
N PHE A 38 10.07 2.04 3.17
CA PHE A 38 10.02 2.56 4.54
C PHE A 38 10.60 3.97 4.66
N THR A 39 11.58 4.28 3.84
CA THR A 39 12.22 5.59 3.88
C THR A 39 11.26 6.73 3.56
N ASP A 40 10.21 6.45 2.83
CA ASP A 40 9.21 7.46 2.46
C ASP A 40 8.04 7.51 3.43
N MET A 41 8.02 6.65 4.43
CA MET A 41 6.89 6.54 5.33
C MET A 41 6.54 7.87 5.99
N GLU A 42 7.53 8.58 6.50
CA GLU A 42 7.28 9.84 7.20
C GLU A 42 6.61 10.88 6.32
N ARG A 43 6.94 10.88 5.03
CA ARG A 43 6.36 11.87 4.12
C ARG A 43 5.00 11.46 3.61
N VAL A 44 4.76 10.16 3.50
CA VAL A 44 3.54 9.64 2.87
C VAL A 44 2.47 9.30 3.87
N ILE A 45 2.85 9.03 5.13
CA ILE A 45 1.89 8.56 6.14
C ILE A 45 0.79 9.56 6.42
N GLU A 46 1.03 10.83 6.20
CA GLU A 46 0.04 11.85 6.45
C GLU A 46 -1.11 11.72 5.47
N GLY A 47 -2.32 11.66 5.99
CA GLY A 47 -3.51 11.51 5.16
C GLY A 47 -3.84 10.07 4.80
N VAL A 48 -3.08 9.12 5.31
CA VAL A 48 -3.31 7.70 5.05
C VAL A 48 -4.35 7.15 6.02
N ASP A 49 -5.35 6.46 5.48
CA ASP A 49 -6.37 5.83 6.32
C ASP A 49 -5.88 4.51 6.89
N VAL A 50 -5.18 3.74 6.06
CA VAL A 50 -4.65 2.44 6.49
C VAL A 50 -3.21 2.34 6.05
N ALA A 51 -2.33 2.03 6.97
CA ALA A 51 -0.92 1.80 6.69
C ALA A 51 -0.60 0.34 6.95
N LEU A 52 -0.07 -0.33 5.93
CA LEU A 52 0.31 -1.74 6.04
C LEU A 52 1.82 -1.82 6.03
N LEU A 53 2.37 -2.59 6.96
CA LEU A 53 3.81 -2.80 7.04
C LEU A 53 4.12 -4.19 6.52
N GLY A 54 4.81 -4.24 5.42
CA GLY A 54 5.16 -5.51 4.83
C GLY A 54 6.32 -6.18 5.55
N PRO A 55 6.44 -7.49 5.41
CA PRO A 55 7.58 -8.22 5.97
C PRO A 55 8.83 -7.85 5.18
N GLN A 56 9.95 -8.00 5.84
CA GLN A 56 11.21 -7.74 5.20
C GLN A 56 11.65 -8.89 4.33
#